data_7c1e53d05bfad80649a49c5bb77d1ba2
#
_entry.id   7c1e53d05bfad80649a49c5bb77d1ba2
#
_cell.length_a   1.000
_cell.length_b   1.000
_cell.length_c   1.000
_cell.angle_alpha   90.00
_cell.angle_beta   90.00
_cell.angle_gamma   90.00
#
_symmetry.space_group_name_H-M   'P 1'
#
loop_
_entity.id
_entity.type
_entity.pdbx_description
1 polymer ?
#
loop_
_entity_poly.entity_id
_entity_poly.type
_entity_poly.pdbx_seq_one_letter_code
_entity_poly.pdbx_strand_id
1 'polypeptide(L)'
;LELRLIADVGLLGFPNAGKSTLISSISEAKPKIADYPFTTLSPNLGVVEAKSLNPYVIADIPGLIPGAAKGAGLGIRFLKHLSRVKLLLHLIDVSEIKPEDVEEKKNSLDKELKEFDESLSKLEQWIVLTKADTKTESKDDYLSKAKKIYSNEVFLISSITGEGLSELVKKVSTKIIEINSNE
;
A
#
# COMPACT_ATOMS: atom_id res chain seq x y z
N LEU A 1 -2.21 21.22 -19.11
CA LEU A 1 -1.39 20.04 -18.76
C LEU A 1 -2.02 19.36 -17.54
N GLU A 2 -2.75 18.28 -17.76
CA GLU A 2 -3.18 17.43 -16.64
C GLU A 2 -1.96 16.65 -16.14
N LEU A 3 -1.44 17.01 -14.99
CA LEU A 3 -0.48 16.20 -14.26
C LEU A 3 -1.23 14.95 -13.74
N ARG A 4 -1.18 13.88 -14.51
CA ARG A 4 -1.71 12.58 -14.08
C ARG A 4 -0.72 11.94 -13.12
N LEU A 5 -1.17 11.62 -11.92
CA LEU A 5 -0.41 10.77 -11.01
C LEU A 5 -0.30 9.39 -11.66
N ILE A 6 0.88 9.03 -12.11
CA ILE A 6 1.16 7.73 -12.69
C ILE A 6 1.78 6.89 -11.60
N ALA A 7 0.95 6.22 -10.79
CA ALA A 7 1.39 5.20 -9.87
C ALA A 7 0.85 3.85 -10.33
N ASP A 8 1.70 2.84 -10.33
CA ASP A 8 1.32 1.46 -10.63
C ASP A 8 0.79 0.74 -9.39
N VAL A 9 1.32 1.10 -8.22
CA VAL A 9 1.01 0.50 -6.93
C VAL A 9 0.56 1.56 -5.94
N GLY A 10 -0.58 1.34 -5.30
CA GLY A 10 -1.10 2.17 -4.22
C GLY A 10 -0.90 1.55 -2.85
N LEU A 11 -0.45 2.34 -1.88
CA LEU A 11 -0.37 1.93 -0.48
C LEU A 11 -1.58 2.40 0.29
N LEU A 12 -2.23 1.48 0.98
CA LEU A 12 -3.34 1.69 1.89
C LEU A 12 -2.90 1.36 3.31
N GLY A 13 -3.41 2.07 4.27
CA GLY A 13 -3.14 1.79 5.68
C GLY A 13 -3.54 2.95 6.58
N PHE A 14 -3.84 2.65 7.81
CA PHE A 14 -4.11 3.66 8.82
C PHE A 14 -2.90 4.58 9.05
N PRO A 15 -3.08 5.75 9.67
CA PRO A 15 -1.97 6.60 10.07
C PRO A 15 -0.92 5.78 10.84
N ASN A 16 0.35 6.04 10.57
CA ASN A 16 1.50 5.34 11.17
C ASN A 16 1.66 3.84 10.81
N ALA A 17 0.93 3.33 9.83
CA ALA A 17 1.11 1.95 9.34
C ALA A 17 2.45 1.70 8.64
N GLY A 18 3.26 2.74 8.42
CA GLY A 18 4.58 2.62 7.81
C GLY A 18 4.64 2.89 6.31
N LYS A 19 3.61 3.49 5.71
CA LYS A 19 3.55 3.77 4.25
C LYS A 19 4.74 4.60 3.76
N SER A 20 4.97 5.76 4.35
CA SER A 20 6.09 6.65 3.95
C SER A 20 7.45 6.01 4.22
N THR A 21 7.59 5.27 5.30
CA THR A 21 8.81 4.55 5.64
C THR A 21 9.09 3.45 4.62
N LEU A 22 8.07 2.71 4.21
CA LEU A 22 8.20 1.68 3.17
C LEU A 22 8.66 2.30 1.85
N ILE A 23 7.99 3.37 1.39
CA ILE A 23 8.38 4.05 0.15
C ILE A 23 9.85 4.49 0.21
N SER A 24 10.27 5.10 1.32
CA SER A 24 11.65 5.54 1.50
C SER A 24 12.66 4.40 1.50
N SER A 25 12.27 3.23 2.00
CA SER A 25 13.17 2.06 2.13
C SER A 25 13.38 1.32 0.81
N ILE A 26 12.40 1.36 -0.11
CA ILE A 26 12.45 0.61 -1.37
C ILE A 26 12.66 1.47 -2.61
N SER A 27 12.58 2.80 -2.48
CA SER A 27 12.79 3.72 -3.61
C SER A 27 14.27 3.93 -3.89
N GLU A 28 14.66 3.99 -5.16
CA GLU A 28 16.04 4.25 -5.62
C GLU A 28 16.51 5.66 -5.24
N ALA A 29 15.61 6.64 -5.32
CA ALA A 29 15.87 8.02 -4.94
C ALA A 29 14.97 8.44 -3.78
N LYS A 30 15.28 9.58 -3.16
CA LYS A 30 14.38 10.15 -2.14
C LYS A 30 12.98 10.28 -2.69
N PRO A 31 11.96 9.79 -1.96
CA PRO A 31 10.57 9.96 -2.33
C PRO A 31 10.24 11.43 -2.57
N LYS A 32 9.43 11.69 -3.58
CA LYS A 32 8.94 13.04 -3.89
C LYS A 32 7.56 13.20 -3.29
N ILE A 33 7.35 14.34 -2.65
CA ILE A 33 6.02 14.79 -2.28
C ILE A 33 5.44 15.49 -3.51
N ALA A 34 4.32 14.99 -3.99
CA ALA A 34 3.66 15.61 -5.15
C ALA A 34 2.69 16.67 -4.67
N ASP A 35 2.96 17.91 -5.02
CA ASP A 35 2.05 19.04 -4.79
C ASP A 35 1.01 19.08 -5.91
N TYR A 36 -0.20 18.65 -5.59
CA TYR A 36 -1.34 18.81 -6.48
C TYR A 36 -2.17 20.01 -6.04
N PRO A 37 -2.32 21.05 -6.89
CA PRO A 37 -2.97 22.30 -6.51
C PRO A 37 -4.47 22.15 -6.18
N PHE A 38 -5.05 20.98 -6.45
CA PHE A 38 -6.46 20.68 -6.19
C PHE A 38 -6.68 19.78 -4.97
N THR A 39 -5.63 19.45 -4.21
CA THR A 39 -5.72 18.63 -2.99
C THR A 39 -4.94 19.27 -1.85
N THR A 40 -5.47 19.15 -0.64
CA THR A 40 -4.76 19.49 0.59
C THR A 40 -3.85 18.35 1.07
N LEU A 41 -3.89 17.20 0.36
CA LEU A 41 -3.16 15.99 0.68
C LEU A 41 -2.08 15.81 -0.39
N SER A 42 -0.83 15.78 0.05
CA SER A 42 0.33 15.59 -0.83
C SER A 42 0.83 14.14 -0.71
N PRO A 43 0.56 13.26 -1.71
CA PRO A 43 1.01 11.88 -1.66
C PRO A 43 2.52 11.80 -1.78
N ASN A 44 3.11 10.84 -1.06
CA ASN A 44 4.49 10.45 -1.29
C ASN A 44 4.58 9.50 -2.47
N LEU A 45 5.53 9.76 -3.37
CA LEU A 45 5.81 8.95 -4.54
C LEU A 45 7.23 8.41 -4.48
N GLY A 46 7.41 7.16 -4.88
CA GLY A 46 8.71 6.55 -5.04
C GLY A 46 8.79 5.76 -6.34
N VAL A 47 9.99 5.74 -6.94
CA VAL A 47 10.33 4.86 -8.04
C VAL A 47 11.07 3.67 -7.48
N VAL A 48 10.57 2.47 -7.73
CA VAL A 48 11.14 1.21 -7.23
C VAL A 48 11.74 0.46 -8.39
N GLU A 49 13.03 0.14 -8.29
CA GLU A 49 13.76 -0.67 -9.25
C GLU A 49 14.13 -2.02 -8.60
N ALA A 50 13.58 -3.09 -9.12
CA ALA A 50 14.06 -4.42 -8.79
C ALA A 50 15.14 -4.81 -9.82
N LYS A 51 16.29 -5.27 -9.37
CA LYS A 51 17.39 -5.71 -10.27
C LYS A 51 16.85 -6.60 -11.38
N SER A 52 17.10 -6.23 -12.61
CA SER A 52 16.69 -6.94 -13.84
C SER A 52 15.20 -6.93 -14.16
N LEU A 53 14.39 -6.13 -13.51
CA LEU A 53 12.96 -5.96 -13.79
C LEU A 53 12.64 -4.49 -14.10
N ASN A 54 11.52 -4.26 -14.79
CA ASN A 54 11.09 -2.90 -15.11
C ASN A 54 10.77 -2.12 -13.83
N PRO A 55 11.17 -0.84 -13.74
CA PRO A 55 10.80 0.01 -12.63
C PRO A 55 9.29 0.25 -12.59
N TYR A 56 8.76 0.44 -11.39
CA TYR A 56 7.37 0.83 -11.17
C TYR A 56 7.28 1.99 -10.17
N VAL A 57 6.18 2.73 -10.25
CA VAL A 57 5.91 3.84 -9.35
C VAL A 57 4.96 3.41 -8.25
N ILE A 58 5.33 3.68 -7.01
CA ILE A 58 4.52 3.44 -5.82
C ILE A 58 4.11 4.76 -5.19
N ALA A 59 2.87 4.84 -4.74
CA ALA A 59 2.33 6.03 -4.07
C ALA A 59 1.56 5.66 -2.82
N ASP A 60 1.66 6.47 -1.76
CA ASP A 60 0.67 6.36 -0.69
C ASP A 60 -0.66 6.98 -1.13
N ILE A 61 -1.75 6.38 -0.68
CA ILE A 61 -3.09 6.90 -0.87
C ILE A 61 -3.49 7.60 0.44
N PRO A 62 -3.29 8.92 0.54
CA PRO A 62 -3.63 9.66 1.73
C PRO A 62 -5.16 9.77 1.88
N GLY A 63 -5.64 9.91 3.11
CA GLY A 63 -7.06 10.19 3.37
C GLY A 63 -7.92 8.98 3.73
N LEU A 64 -7.36 7.78 3.78
CA LEU A 64 -8.00 6.65 4.45
C LEU A 64 -7.84 6.80 5.97
N ILE A 65 -8.62 7.71 6.52
CA ILE A 65 -8.73 7.92 7.97
C ILE A 65 -10.16 7.57 8.34
N PRO A 66 -10.40 6.77 9.39
CA PRO A 66 -11.75 6.45 9.82
C PRO A 66 -12.65 7.67 9.92
N GLY A 67 -13.76 7.68 9.16
CA GLY A 67 -14.71 8.81 9.11
C GLY A 67 -14.36 9.97 8.17
N ALA A 68 -13.22 9.97 7.50
CA ALA A 68 -12.84 11.04 6.57
C ALA A 68 -13.63 11.00 5.23
N ALA A 69 -14.19 9.87 4.87
CA ALA A 69 -15.03 9.71 3.68
C ALA A 69 -16.27 10.62 3.66
N LYS A 70 -16.66 11.20 4.81
CA LYS A 70 -17.79 12.13 4.94
C LYS A 70 -17.47 13.59 4.62
N GLY A 71 -16.23 13.90 4.31
CA GLY A 71 -15.75 15.25 4.00
C GLY A 71 -15.58 15.49 2.51
N ALA A 72 -16.65 15.92 1.87
CA ALA A 72 -16.78 16.69 0.63
C ALA A 72 -15.59 16.76 -0.35
N GLY A 73 -15.73 16.11 -1.50
CA GLY A 73 -15.20 16.62 -2.79
C GLY A 73 -13.69 16.54 -3.06
N LEU A 74 -12.84 16.42 -2.06
CA LEU A 74 -11.38 16.33 -2.21
C LEU A 74 -10.90 14.96 -2.70
N GLY A 75 -11.57 13.88 -2.27
CA GLY A 75 -11.24 12.52 -2.68
C GLY A 75 -11.46 12.25 -4.16
N ILE A 76 -12.56 12.72 -4.74
CA ILE A 76 -12.98 12.38 -6.10
C ILE A 76 -12.00 12.91 -7.16
N ARG A 77 -11.43 14.09 -6.97
CA ARG A 77 -10.44 14.65 -7.91
C ARG A 77 -9.11 13.91 -7.82
N PHE A 78 -8.66 13.60 -6.62
CA PHE A 78 -7.44 12.84 -6.38
C PHE A 78 -7.55 11.42 -6.98
N LEU A 79 -8.72 10.77 -6.83
CA LEU A 79 -8.99 9.43 -7.35
C LEU A 79 -8.93 9.34 -8.88
N LYS A 80 -9.38 10.36 -9.60
CA LYS A 80 -9.23 10.42 -11.07
C LYS A 80 -7.76 10.38 -11.51
N HIS A 81 -6.84 10.79 -10.63
CA HIS A 81 -5.41 10.74 -10.88
C HIS A 81 -4.76 9.41 -10.48
N LEU A 82 -5.44 8.61 -9.63
CA LEU A 82 -5.05 7.24 -9.31
C LEU A 82 -5.58 6.20 -10.34
N SER A 83 -6.15 6.65 -11.44
CA SER A 83 -6.80 5.78 -12.44
C SER A 83 -5.89 4.75 -13.12
N ARG A 84 -4.59 4.75 -12.83
CA ARG A 84 -3.61 3.78 -13.34
C ARG A 84 -3.07 2.81 -12.27
N VAL A 85 -3.50 2.94 -11.05
CA VAL A 85 -3.13 1.97 -9.99
C VAL A 85 -3.69 0.60 -10.37
N LYS A 86 -2.82 -0.39 -10.38
CA LYS A 86 -3.09 -1.77 -10.82
C LYS A 86 -3.09 -2.77 -9.67
N LEU A 87 -2.41 -2.41 -8.59
CA LEU A 87 -2.25 -3.24 -7.41
C LEU A 87 -2.32 -2.37 -6.15
N LEU A 88 -3.01 -2.84 -5.12
CA LEU A 88 -3.06 -2.20 -3.82
C LEU A 88 -2.34 -3.06 -2.77
N LEU A 89 -1.51 -2.40 -1.95
CA LEU A 89 -0.87 -3.01 -0.79
C LEU A 89 -1.53 -2.47 0.48
N HIS A 90 -2.17 -3.34 1.23
CA HIS A 90 -2.76 -3.03 2.53
C HIS A 90 -1.70 -3.17 3.63
N LEU A 91 -1.25 -2.07 4.19
CA LEU A 91 -0.28 -2.06 5.28
C LEU A 91 -1.01 -2.18 6.62
N ILE A 92 -0.66 -3.19 7.39
CA ILE A 92 -1.18 -3.44 8.73
C ILE A 92 0.00 -3.46 9.70
N ASP A 93 0.03 -2.48 10.60
CA ASP A 93 1.05 -2.39 11.66
C ASP A 93 0.80 -3.48 12.72
N VAL A 94 1.76 -4.40 12.86
CA VAL A 94 1.65 -5.48 13.86
C VAL A 94 2.17 -5.08 15.24
N SER A 95 2.79 -3.91 15.37
CA SER A 95 3.43 -3.50 16.65
C SER A 95 2.45 -3.39 17.81
N GLU A 96 1.22 -2.97 17.54
CA GLU A 96 0.20 -2.66 18.54
C GLU A 96 -1.01 -3.63 18.54
N ILE A 97 -0.96 -4.68 17.74
CA ILE A 97 -2.05 -5.65 17.62
C ILE A 97 -1.60 -7.07 17.92
N LYS A 98 -2.56 -7.95 18.12
CA LYS A 98 -2.35 -9.40 18.20
C LYS A 98 -2.67 -10.08 16.87
N PRO A 99 -2.21 -11.32 16.64
CA PRO A 99 -2.55 -12.05 15.41
C PRO A 99 -4.06 -12.13 15.13
N GLU A 100 -4.89 -12.22 16.18
CA GLU A 100 -6.35 -12.29 16.08
C GLU A 100 -6.97 -10.99 15.51
N ASP A 101 -6.31 -9.85 15.70
CA ASP A 101 -6.82 -8.53 15.31
C ASP A 101 -6.58 -8.22 13.82
N VAL A 102 -5.77 -9.03 13.13
CA VAL A 102 -5.43 -8.82 11.70
C VAL A 102 -6.67 -8.77 10.83
N GLU A 103 -7.63 -9.66 11.08
CA GLU A 103 -8.89 -9.71 10.32
C GLU A 103 -9.73 -8.45 10.51
N GLU A 104 -9.87 -7.99 11.75
CA GLU A 104 -10.60 -6.75 12.06
C GLU A 104 -9.96 -5.54 11.38
N LYS A 105 -8.63 -5.42 11.46
CA LYS A 105 -7.90 -4.32 10.82
C LYS A 105 -8.06 -4.32 9.31
N LYS A 106 -7.99 -5.50 8.69
CA LYS A 106 -8.24 -5.65 7.27
C LYS A 106 -9.66 -5.23 6.88
N ASN A 107 -10.65 -5.76 7.57
CA ASN A 107 -12.05 -5.46 7.28
C ASN A 107 -12.38 -3.98 7.46
N SER A 108 -11.75 -3.32 8.43
CA SER A 108 -11.86 -1.87 8.61
C SER A 108 -11.29 -1.11 7.42
N LEU A 109 -10.11 -1.51 6.91
CA LEU A 109 -9.51 -0.89 5.72
C LEU A 109 -10.34 -1.14 4.47
N ASP A 110 -10.89 -2.35 4.27
CA ASP A 110 -11.75 -2.66 3.13
C ASP A 110 -13.02 -1.80 3.12
N LYS A 111 -13.61 -1.61 4.30
CA LYS A 111 -14.79 -0.76 4.44
C LYS A 111 -14.48 0.68 4.09
N GLU A 112 -13.41 1.25 4.65
CA GLU A 112 -12.97 2.60 4.35
C GLU A 112 -12.66 2.78 2.85
N LEU A 113 -11.97 1.81 2.25
CA LEU A 113 -11.65 1.83 0.82
C LEU A 113 -12.91 1.82 -0.03
N LYS A 114 -13.87 0.98 0.28
CA LYS A 114 -15.15 0.89 -0.45
C LYS A 114 -15.98 2.16 -0.32
N GLU A 115 -16.00 2.77 0.87
CA GLU A 115 -16.65 4.05 1.10
C GLU A 115 -15.93 5.20 0.38
N PHE A 116 -14.61 5.10 0.22
CA PHE A 116 -13.78 6.09 -0.44
C PHE A 116 -13.89 5.99 -1.97
N ASP A 117 -13.69 4.79 -2.54
CA ASP A 117 -13.82 4.51 -3.97
C ASP A 117 -14.10 3.03 -4.23
N GLU A 118 -15.30 2.76 -4.75
CA GLU A 118 -15.69 1.39 -5.08
C GLU A 118 -14.84 0.78 -6.20
N SER A 119 -14.33 1.58 -7.14
CA SER A 119 -13.51 1.08 -8.24
C SER A 119 -12.16 0.59 -7.76
N LEU A 120 -11.53 1.30 -6.82
CA LEU A 120 -10.29 0.87 -6.19
C LEU A 120 -10.48 -0.40 -5.36
N SER A 121 -11.65 -0.57 -4.72
CA SER A 121 -11.94 -1.76 -3.93
C SER A 121 -12.01 -3.06 -4.75
N LYS A 122 -12.15 -2.94 -6.08
CA LYS A 122 -12.18 -4.08 -7.02
C LYS A 122 -10.81 -4.47 -7.55
N LEU A 123 -9.78 -3.66 -7.31
CA LEU A 123 -8.41 -3.99 -7.69
C LEU A 123 -7.88 -5.17 -6.87
N GLU A 124 -6.88 -5.85 -7.42
CA GLU A 124 -6.15 -6.86 -6.66
C GLU A 124 -5.45 -6.20 -5.46
N GLN A 125 -5.55 -6.85 -4.32
CA GLN A 125 -5.06 -6.35 -3.04
C GLN A 125 -4.18 -7.38 -2.38
N TRP A 126 -3.04 -6.97 -1.83
CA TRP A 126 -2.13 -7.81 -1.06
C TRP A 126 -1.99 -7.27 0.36
N ILE A 127 -1.80 -8.14 1.33
CA ILE A 127 -1.53 -7.72 2.72
C ILE A 127 -0.03 -7.58 2.93
N VAL A 128 0.36 -6.47 3.54
CA VAL A 128 1.72 -6.23 4.01
C VAL A 128 1.68 -5.95 5.52
N LEU A 129 2.08 -6.92 6.31
CA LEU A 129 2.24 -6.79 7.75
C LEU A 129 3.55 -6.06 8.02
N THR A 130 3.47 -4.89 8.63
CA THR A 130 4.62 -3.98 8.84
C THR A 130 5.13 -4.02 10.27
N LYS A 131 6.35 -3.52 10.47
CA LYS A 131 7.05 -3.43 11.77
C LYS A 131 7.32 -4.80 12.41
N ALA A 132 7.70 -5.78 11.59
CA ALA A 132 8.04 -7.13 12.02
C ALA A 132 9.17 -7.19 13.05
N ASP A 133 10.04 -6.17 13.06
CA ASP A 133 11.13 -6.01 14.03
C ASP A 133 10.65 -5.86 15.48
N THR A 134 9.41 -5.42 15.68
CA THR A 134 8.80 -5.29 17.01
C THR A 134 8.31 -6.64 17.59
N LYS A 135 8.27 -7.69 16.77
CA LYS A 135 7.78 -9.02 17.15
C LYS A 135 8.88 -10.06 16.97
N THR A 136 9.39 -10.58 18.08
CA THR A 136 10.45 -11.60 18.06
C THR A 136 9.92 -13.02 18.04
N GLU A 137 8.78 -13.30 18.67
CA GLU A 137 8.32 -14.67 18.93
C GLU A 137 7.04 -15.09 18.19
N SER A 138 6.27 -14.17 17.60
CA SER A 138 4.97 -14.51 17.03
C SER A 138 4.80 -14.16 15.54
N LYS A 139 5.91 -14.02 14.82
CA LYS A 139 5.87 -13.64 13.38
C LYS A 139 5.07 -14.62 12.54
N ASP A 140 5.25 -15.92 12.76
CA ASP A 140 4.56 -16.98 12.02
C ASP A 140 3.06 -17.00 12.30
N ASP A 141 2.63 -16.60 13.50
CA ASP A 141 1.22 -16.52 13.87
C ASP A 141 0.51 -15.42 13.08
N TYR A 142 1.14 -14.25 12.92
CA TYR A 142 0.59 -13.16 12.09
C TYR A 142 0.48 -13.59 10.62
N LEU A 143 1.53 -14.19 10.05
CA LEU A 143 1.52 -14.69 8.68
C LEU A 143 0.46 -15.78 8.49
N SER A 144 0.41 -16.75 9.39
CA SER A 144 -0.54 -17.85 9.36
C SER A 144 -1.99 -17.35 9.43
N LYS A 145 -2.27 -16.40 10.32
CA LYS A 145 -3.60 -15.81 10.46
C LYS A 145 -3.99 -15.02 9.20
N ALA A 146 -3.10 -14.17 8.69
CA ALA A 146 -3.36 -13.40 7.50
C ALA A 146 -3.60 -14.29 6.27
N LYS A 147 -2.81 -15.36 6.08
CA LYS A 147 -2.97 -16.33 4.97
C LYS A 147 -4.28 -17.13 5.04
N LYS A 148 -4.84 -17.33 6.23
CA LYS A 148 -6.17 -17.98 6.37
C LYS A 148 -7.32 -17.06 5.93
N ILE A 149 -7.14 -15.76 6.08
CA ILE A 149 -8.16 -14.75 5.76
C ILE A 149 -8.09 -14.35 4.29
N TYR A 150 -6.89 -14.39 3.71
CA TYR A 150 -6.60 -13.88 2.38
C TYR A 150 -6.17 -14.99 1.43
N SER A 151 -6.79 -15.00 0.25
CA SER A 151 -6.39 -15.88 -0.86
C SER A 151 -5.22 -15.33 -1.67
N ASN A 152 -4.92 -14.03 -1.54
CA ASN A 152 -3.85 -13.36 -2.25
C ASN A 152 -2.54 -13.36 -1.44
N GLU A 153 -1.50 -12.71 -1.98
CA GLU A 153 -0.18 -12.65 -1.35
C GLU A 153 -0.21 -11.91 -0.01
N VAL A 154 0.55 -12.44 0.94
CA VAL A 154 0.75 -11.87 2.28
C VAL A 154 2.23 -11.78 2.59
N PHE A 155 2.70 -10.63 2.99
CA PHE A 155 4.10 -10.37 3.38
C PHE A 155 4.19 -9.90 4.82
N LEU A 156 5.29 -10.22 5.48
CA LEU A 156 5.68 -9.67 6.77
C LEU A 156 7.02 -8.96 6.58
N ILE A 157 7.07 -7.67 6.87
CA ILE A 157 8.23 -6.84 6.59
C ILE A 157 8.64 -5.96 7.77
N SER A 158 9.90 -5.58 7.77
CA SER A 158 10.40 -4.43 8.51
C SER A 158 11.15 -3.48 7.58
N SER A 159 10.65 -2.26 7.45
CA SER A 159 11.33 -1.20 6.70
C SER A 159 12.59 -0.70 7.39
N ILE A 160 12.75 -0.97 8.70
CA ILE A 160 13.93 -0.58 9.49
C ILE A 160 15.07 -1.58 9.28
N THR A 161 14.79 -2.88 9.39
CA THR A 161 15.81 -3.94 9.26
C THR A 161 16.03 -4.40 7.83
N GLY A 162 15.09 -4.12 6.94
CA GLY A 162 15.07 -4.64 5.56
C GLY A 162 14.44 -6.03 5.42
N GLU A 163 13.99 -6.64 6.52
CA GLU A 163 13.36 -7.97 6.51
C GLU A 163 12.16 -7.99 5.57
N GLY A 164 12.10 -8.97 4.66
CA GLY A 164 10.99 -9.18 3.73
C GLY A 164 10.89 -8.20 2.56
N LEU A 165 11.64 -7.09 2.55
CA LEU A 165 11.53 -6.06 1.51
C LEU A 165 11.93 -6.57 0.12
N SER A 166 13.00 -7.35 0.02
CA SER A 166 13.48 -7.87 -1.26
C SER A 166 12.45 -8.80 -1.92
N GLU A 167 11.80 -9.65 -1.13
CA GLU A 167 10.75 -10.54 -1.61
C GLU A 167 9.52 -9.75 -2.07
N LEU A 168 9.06 -8.79 -1.26
CA LEU A 168 7.94 -7.91 -1.59
C LEU A 168 8.20 -7.18 -2.91
N VAL A 169 9.35 -6.52 -3.05
CA VAL A 169 9.72 -5.75 -4.25
C VAL A 169 9.75 -6.66 -5.48
N LYS A 170 10.36 -7.84 -5.39
CA LYS A 170 10.42 -8.80 -6.50
C LYS A 170 9.03 -9.27 -6.94
N LYS A 171 8.19 -9.65 -5.99
CA LYS A 171 6.82 -10.12 -6.28
C LYS A 171 5.96 -9.03 -6.90
N VAL A 172 6.02 -7.82 -6.36
CA VAL A 172 5.28 -6.67 -6.93
C VAL A 172 5.76 -6.35 -8.34
N SER A 173 7.07 -6.31 -8.59
CA SER A 173 7.62 -6.07 -9.92
C SER A 173 7.14 -7.12 -10.92
N THR A 174 7.18 -8.40 -10.55
CA THR A 174 6.69 -9.49 -11.41
C THR A 174 5.19 -9.31 -11.70
N LYS A 175 4.38 -8.99 -10.71
CA LYS A 175 2.95 -8.79 -10.88
C LYS A 175 2.62 -7.62 -11.81
N ILE A 176 3.31 -6.49 -11.68
CA ILE A 176 3.13 -5.34 -12.56
C ILE A 176 3.49 -5.68 -14.01
N ILE A 177 4.56 -6.45 -14.24
CA ILE A 177 4.93 -6.93 -15.58
C ILE A 177 3.82 -7.82 -16.17
N GLU A 178 3.29 -8.76 -15.40
CA GLU A 178 2.20 -9.65 -15.82
C GLU A 178 0.94 -8.85 -16.22
N ILE A 179 0.55 -7.88 -15.41
CA ILE A 179 -0.61 -7.01 -15.69
C ILE A 179 -0.38 -6.23 -16.99
N ASN A 180 0.80 -5.61 -17.16
CA ASN A 180 1.13 -4.82 -18.33
C ASN A 180 1.23 -5.67 -19.61
N SER A 181 1.52 -6.96 -19.51
CA SER A 181 1.60 -7.87 -20.65
C SER A 181 0.23 -8.36 -21.12
N ASN A 182 -0.80 -8.21 -20.28
CA ASN A 182 -2.18 -8.64 -20.57
C ASN A 182 -3.09 -7.48 -21.01
N GLU A 183 -2.58 -6.24 -21.02
CA GLU A 183 -3.23 -5.04 -21.57
C GLU A 183 -2.86 -4.84 -23.05
#